data_b49805e626f2bb32be22bfc865d916f4
#
_entry.id   b49805e626f2bb32be22bfc865d916f4
#
_cell.length_a   1.000
_cell.length_b   1.000
_cell.length_c   1.000
_cell.angle_alpha   90.00
_cell.angle_beta   90.00
_cell.angle_gamma   90.00
#
_symmetry.space_group_name_H-M   'P 1'
#
loop_
_entity.id
_entity.type
_entity.pdbx_description
1 polymer ?
#
loop_
_entity_poly.entity_id
_entity_poly.type
_entity_poly.pdbx_seq_one_letter_code
_entity_poly.pdbx_strand_id
1 'polypeptide(L)'
;MRYKTVYAKPRQHDEEEDQDDLKFPFGELEKKPYKQFDQVFSAQHTHFYLSKAIGEPEGYTDMIHKITTASSADVIFIHLNTPGGQLDTGVQLINAMTNSAAKIVTVLESMAHSLGTLIFLSGDEMVVNEHCVMMFHNFNGGLIGKGNEMVSELEATVKWFQALAEDIYIPFLSQDEFNRIVKGEDMWMQTPEIKVRLENMVAIMSKKEAAEDKQELIVSTKKVLEDATKLLAKLDPPPKAPKAPKAPNPKGYRKGPARATDKLKKAATD
;
A
#
# COMPACT_ATOMS: atom_id res chain seq x y z
N MET A 1 -4.77 1.15 0.06
CA MET A 1 -4.28 2.24 -0.83
C MET A 1 -4.28 3.55 -0.06
N ARG A 2 -3.13 4.18 0.12
CA ARG A 2 -3.05 5.47 0.82
C ARG A 2 -3.14 6.57 -0.22
N TYR A 3 -4.25 7.28 -0.25
CA TYR A 3 -4.33 8.54 -0.98
C TYR A 3 -3.43 9.57 -0.27
N LYS A 4 -2.25 9.86 -0.83
CA LYS A 4 -1.48 11.05 -0.46
C LYS A 4 -2.07 12.23 -1.22
N THR A 5 -2.85 13.06 -0.54
CA THR A 5 -3.24 14.36 -1.08
C THR A 5 -2.01 15.26 -1.10
N VAL A 6 -1.40 15.41 -2.27
CA VAL A 6 -0.30 16.33 -2.49
C VAL A 6 -0.90 17.63 -3.03
N TYR A 7 -0.91 18.68 -2.21
CA TYR A 7 -1.24 20.02 -2.69
C TYR A 7 -0.04 20.56 -3.50
N ALA A 8 -0.18 20.65 -4.81
CA ALA A 8 0.76 21.36 -5.65
C ALA A 8 0.62 22.87 -5.41
N LYS A 9 1.72 23.57 -5.11
CA LYS A 9 1.73 25.04 -5.08
C LYS A 9 1.43 25.56 -6.49
N PRO A 10 0.51 26.49 -6.66
CA PRO A 10 0.27 27.10 -7.96
C PRO A 10 1.53 27.85 -8.40
N ARG A 11 1.96 27.63 -9.64
CA ARG A 11 2.96 28.49 -10.29
C ARG A 11 2.31 29.84 -10.51
N GLN A 12 2.96 30.90 -10.03
CA GLN A 12 2.60 32.27 -10.38
C GLN A 12 2.92 32.44 -11.88
N HIS A 13 1.93 32.64 -12.70
CA HIS A 13 2.08 33.24 -14.01
C HIS A 13 2.15 34.75 -13.77
N ASP A 14 3.29 35.36 -14.07
CA ASP A 14 3.42 36.80 -14.22
C ASP A 14 2.71 37.15 -15.55
N GLU A 15 1.45 37.56 -15.45
CA GLU A 15 0.77 38.21 -16.55
C GLU A 15 1.15 39.70 -16.53
N GLU A 16 2.00 40.10 -17.49
CA GLU A 16 2.16 41.52 -17.83
C GLU A 16 0.82 42.00 -18.36
N GLU A 17 0.13 42.83 -17.57
CA GLU A 17 -1.07 43.55 -17.99
C GLU A 17 -0.64 44.66 -18.94
N ASP A 18 -0.84 44.44 -20.25
CA ASP A 18 -0.99 45.54 -21.22
C ASP A 18 -2.34 46.21 -20.98
N GLN A 19 -2.33 47.31 -20.24
CA GLN A 19 -3.48 48.16 -20.06
C GLN A 19 -3.61 49.09 -21.30
N ASP A 20 -4.32 48.62 -22.32
CA ASP A 20 -4.90 49.52 -23.30
C ASP A 20 -6.26 50.04 -22.77
N ASP A 21 -6.23 51.29 -22.28
CA ASP A 21 -7.40 52.06 -21.82
C ASP A 21 -8.36 52.40 -22.99
N LEU A 22 -9.19 51.44 -23.39
CA LEU A 22 -10.38 51.69 -24.20
C LEU A 22 -11.51 52.14 -23.29
N LYS A 23 -11.62 53.46 -23.11
CA LYS A 23 -12.78 54.11 -22.46
C LYS A 23 -14.03 53.92 -23.30
N PHE A 24 -14.87 52.98 -22.95
CA PHE A 24 -16.25 52.89 -23.44
C PHE A 24 -17.14 53.83 -22.66
N PRO A 25 -18.05 54.62 -23.35
CA PRO A 25 -18.86 55.68 -22.74
C PRO A 25 -20.17 55.18 -22.10
N PHE A 26 -20.24 53.97 -21.59
CA PHE A 26 -21.44 53.45 -20.95
C PHE A 26 -21.09 52.70 -19.66
N GLY A 27 -21.46 53.32 -18.54
CA GLY A 27 -21.76 52.68 -17.28
C GLY A 27 -20.57 52.06 -16.54
N GLU A 28 -20.34 52.49 -15.30
CA GLU A 28 -19.50 51.78 -14.36
C GLU A 28 -19.95 50.31 -14.30
N LEU A 29 -19.07 49.41 -14.74
CA LEU A 29 -19.25 47.99 -14.50
C LEU A 29 -19.31 47.79 -12.98
N GLU A 30 -20.46 47.35 -12.47
CA GLU A 30 -20.64 47.00 -11.08
C GLU A 30 -19.46 46.10 -10.64
N LYS A 31 -18.59 46.62 -9.77
CA LYS A 31 -17.50 45.84 -9.21
C LYS A 31 -18.11 44.69 -8.44
N LYS A 32 -17.97 43.47 -8.98
CA LYS A 32 -18.46 42.26 -8.33
C LYS A 32 -17.92 42.24 -6.89
N PRO A 33 -18.77 41.91 -5.89
CA PRO A 33 -18.35 41.87 -4.48
C PRO A 33 -17.43 40.69 -4.15
N TYR A 34 -17.03 39.94 -5.17
CA TYR A 34 -16.16 38.76 -5.04
C TYR A 34 -15.07 38.76 -6.10
N LYS A 35 -13.98 38.05 -5.80
CA LYS A 35 -12.93 37.73 -6.77
C LYS A 35 -13.13 36.29 -7.24
N GLN A 36 -13.06 36.06 -8.54
CA GLN A 36 -13.16 34.76 -9.18
C GLN A 36 -11.76 34.35 -9.66
N PHE A 37 -11.37 33.12 -9.32
CA PHE A 37 -10.16 32.51 -9.82
C PHE A 37 -10.55 31.20 -10.46
N ASP A 38 -10.21 31.03 -11.74
CA ASP A 38 -10.46 29.80 -12.49
C ASP A 38 -9.17 29.00 -12.56
N GLN A 39 -9.22 27.73 -12.18
CA GLN A 39 -8.12 26.79 -12.31
C GLN A 39 -8.48 25.74 -13.34
N VAL A 40 -7.71 25.63 -14.41
CA VAL A 40 -7.90 24.60 -15.44
C VAL A 40 -7.13 23.35 -15.05
N PHE A 41 -7.82 22.24 -14.94
CA PHE A 41 -7.22 20.92 -14.80
C PHE A 41 -7.31 20.18 -16.12
N SER A 42 -6.19 19.66 -16.62
CA SER A 42 -6.18 18.72 -17.75
C SER A 42 -6.08 17.29 -17.22
N ALA A 43 -7.02 16.44 -17.59
CA ALA A 43 -6.97 15.01 -17.36
C ALA A 43 -6.68 14.29 -18.68
N GLN A 44 -5.86 13.25 -18.65
CA GLN A 44 -5.56 12.43 -19.83
C GLN A 44 -6.07 11.01 -19.62
N HIS A 45 -6.66 10.44 -20.67
CA HIS A 45 -6.92 9.02 -20.78
C HIS A 45 -5.86 8.41 -21.70
N THR A 46 -5.04 7.52 -21.14
CA THR A 46 -3.97 6.85 -21.90
C THR A 46 -4.29 5.37 -22.02
N HIS A 47 -4.20 4.81 -23.21
CA HIS A 47 -4.49 3.40 -23.48
C HIS A 47 -3.24 2.67 -23.96
N PHE A 48 -2.85 1.61 -23.27
CA PHE A 48 -1.79 0.69 -23.65
C PHE A 48 -2.38 -0.67 -24.01
N TYR A 49 -1.91 -1.28 -25.08
CA TYR A 49 -2.39 -2.58 -25.56
C TYR A 49 -1.26 -3.61 -25.48
N LEU A 50 -1.38 -4.55 -24.53
CA LEU A 50 -0.49 -5.70 -24.38
C LEU A 50 -1.05 -6.87 -25.20
N SER A 51 -0.77 -6.89 -26.50
CA SER A 51 -1.37 -7.86 -27.45
C SER A 51 -0.37 -8.92 -27.94
N LYS A 52 0.76 -9.09 -27.26
CA LYS A 52 1.80 -10.08 -27.53
C LYS A 52 2.34 -10.65 -26.24
N ALA A 53 3.26 -11.60 -26.34
CA ALA A 53 4.07 -12.02 -25.21
C ALA A 53 4.85 -10.81 -24.65
N ILE A 54 4.92 -10.69 -23.34
CA ILE A 54 5.65 -9.65 -22.64
C ILE A 54 7.13 -9.97 -22.76
N GLY A 55 7.85 -9.09 -23.45
CA GLY A 55 9.27 -9.22 -23.76
C GLY A 55 10.17 -8.54 -22.74
N GLU A 56 11.37 -8.18 -23.20
CA GLU A 56 12.42 -7.56 -22.40
C GLU A 56 12.00 -6.20 -21.84
N PRO A 57 12.50 -5.79 -20.65
CA PRO A 57 12.12 -4.56 -19.97
C PRO A 57 12.34 -3.29 -20.79
N GLU A 58 13.38 -3.28 -21.63
CA GLU A 58 13.74 -2.14 -22.49
C GLU A 58 12.57 -1.70 -23.37
N GLY A 59 11.80 -2.66 -23.91
CA GLY A 59 10.64 -2.38 -24.76
C GLY A 59 9.46 -1.72 -24.06
N TYR A 60 9.48 -1.63 -22.73
CA TYR A 60 8.39 -1.08 -21.90
C TYR A 60 8.75 0.23 -21.19
N THR A 61 9.95 0.76 -21.44
CA THR A 61 10.46 1.96 -20.75
C THR A 61 9.51 3.15 -20.87
N ASP A 62 9.02 3.46 -22.08
CA ASP A 62 8.11 4.58 -22.32
C ASP A 62 6.76 4.40 -21.62
N MET A 63 6.21 3.18 -21.63
CA MET A 63 4.99 2.84 -20.93
C MET A 63 5.14 3.03 -19.42
N ILE A 64 6.23 2.49 -18.86
CA ILE A 64 6.54 2.59 -17.43
C ILE A 64 6.74 4.06 -17.03
N HIS A 65 7.49 4.83 -17.85
CA HIS A 65 7.68 6.27 -17.62
C HIS A 65 6.35 7.01 -17.60
N LYS A 66 5.46 6.75 -18.57
CA LYS A 66 4.13 7.38 -18.62
C LYS A 66 3.28 7.03 -17.40
N ILE A 67 3.30 5.77 -16.95
CA ILE A 67 2.56 5.33 -15.76
C ILE A 67 3.08 6.02 -14.49
N THR A 68 4.41 6.08 -14.32
CA THR A 68 5.03 6.64 -13.11
C THR A 68 4.95 8.16 -13.03
N THR A 69 4.82 8.87 -14.17
CA THR A 69 4.73 10.33 -14.23
C THR A 69 3.31 10.86 -14.37
N ALA A 70 2.32 9.98 -14.48
CA ALA A 70 0.92 10.37 -14.58
C ALA A 70 0.42 11.03 -13.29
N SER A 71 -0.51 11.96 -13.43
CA SER A 71 -1.12 12.70 -12.32
C SER A 71 -2.34 11.97 -11.75
N SER A 72 -2.78 12.38 -10.57
CA SER A 72 -4.01 11.83 -9.95
C SER A 72 -5.31 12.17 -10.71
N ALA A 73 -5.25 13.08 -11.68
CA ALA A 73 -6.38 13.38 -12.56
C ALA A 73 -6.43 12.44 -13.78
N ASP A 74 -5.33 11.74 -14.08
CA ASP A 74 -5.22 10.88 -15.26
C ASP A 74 -5.81 9.50 -15.00
N VAL A 75 -6.25 8.84 -16.07
CA VAL A 75 -6.67 7.44 -16.07
C VAL A 75 -5.87 6.68 -17.12
N ILE A 76 -5.27 5.57 -16.73
CA ILE A 76 -4.48 4.71 -17.61
C ILE A 76 -5.21 3.38 -17.78
N PHE A 77 -5.49 3.04 -19.02
CA PHE A 77 -6.11 1.77 -19.42
C PHE A 77 -5.02 0.82 -19.96
N ILE A 78 -4.95 -0.38 -19.39
CA ILE A 78 -4.05 -1.43 -19.85
C ILE A 78 -4.91 -2.58 -20.39
N HIS A 79 -4.95 -2.68 -21.71
CA HIS A 79 -5.71 -3.69 -22.43
C HIS A 79 -4.88 -4.95 -22.60
N LEU A 80 -5.39 -6.08 -22.15
CA LEU A 80 -4.69 -7.36 -22.07
C LEU A 80 -5.26 -8.38 -23.06
N ASN A 81 -4.39 -8.82 -23.96
CA ASN A 81 -4.57 -9.98 -24.82
C ASN A 81 -3.22 -10.69 -24.96
N THR A 82 -2.72 -11.30 -23.87
CA THR A 82 -1.34 -11.75 -23.75
C THR A 82 -1.21 -13.16 -23.18
N PRO A 83 -0.29 -13.99 -23.71
CA PRO A 83 0.07 -15.25 -23.10
C PRO A 83 0.96 -15.12 -21.84
N GLY A 84 1.30 -13.90 -21.42
CA GLY A 84 2.32 -13.65 -20.40
C GLY A 84 3.70 -13.42 -20.98
N GLY A 85 4.76 -13.70 -20.25
CA GLY A 85 6.14 -13.52 -20.73
C GLY A 85 7.15 -13.30 -19.62
N GLN A 86 8.11 -12.38 -19.84
CA GLN A 86 9.25 -12.08 -18.96
C GLN A 86 8.77 -11.59 -17.59
N LEU A 87 9.15 -12.32 -16.53
CA LEU A 87 8.68 -12.06 -15.17
C LEU A 87 9.19 -10.71 -14.63
N ASP A 88 10.44 -10.39 -14.84
CA ASP A 88 11.08 -9.14 -14.41
C ASP A 88 10.42 -7.90 -15.02
N THR A 89 10.11 -7.96 -16.33
CA THR A 89 9.33 -6.91 -17.03
C THR A 89 7.94 -6.74 -16.40
N GLY A 90 7.25 -7.85 -16.16
CA GLY A 90 5.92 -7.79 -15.57
C GLY A 90 5.93 -7.25 -14.15
N VAL A 91 6.90 -7.64 -13.33
CA VAL A 91 7.04 -7.09 -11.98
C VAL A 91 7.37 -5.60 -12.00
N GLN A 92 8.23 -5.16 -12.91
CA GLN A 92 8.52 -3.75 -13.09
C GLN A 92 7.25 -2.96 -13.47
N LEU A 93 6.43 -3.50 -14.35
CA LEU A 93 5.16 -2.91 -14.76
C LEU A 93 4.16 -2.85 -13.60
N ILE A 94 4.00 -3.94 -12.86
CA ILE A 94 3.15 -4.02 -11.67
C ILE A 94 3.58 -2.99 -10.62
N ASN A 95 4.88 -2.87 -10.35
CA ASN A 95 5.41 -1.86 -9.45
C ASN A 95 5.11 -0.43 -9.91
N ALA A 96 5.23 -0.16 -11.22
CA ALA A 96 4.88 1.14 -11.79
C ALA A 96 3.38 1.43 -11.62
N MET A 97 2.51 0.46 -11.87
CA MET A 97 1.05 0.57 -11.67
C MET A 97 0.71 0.85 -10.21
N THR A 98 1.25 0.08 -9.28
CA THR A 98 0.97 0.21 -7.84
C THR A 98 1.44 1.56 -7.27
N ASN A 99 2.53 2.13 -7.81
CA ASN A 99 3.08 3.41 -7.35
C ASN A 99 2.59 4.62 -8.16
N SER A 100 1.73 4.42 -9.17
CA SER A 100 1.17 5.51 -9.96
C SER A 100 0.23 6.38 -9.12
N ALA A 101 0.23 7.69 -9.39
CA ALA A 101 -0.80 8.57 -8.87
C ALA A 101 -2.10 8.52 -9.68
N ALA A 102 -2.03 8.06 -10.94
CA ALA A 102 -3.19 7.89 -11.81
C ALA A 102 -3.99 6.64 -11.45
N LYS A 103 -5.27 6.66 -11.78
CA LYS A 103 -6.12 5.46 -11.69
C LYS A 103 -5.73 4.48 -12.81
N ILE A 104 -5.42 3.24 -12.44
CA ILE A 104 -5.07 2.18 -13.39
C ILE A 104 -6.28 1.26 -13.60
N VAL A 105 -6.75 1.19 -14.85
CA VAL A 105 -7.84 0.31 -15.27
C VAL A 105 -7.26 -0.79 -16.14
N THR A 106 -7.36 -2.03 -15.71
CA THR A 106 -6.98 -3.18 -16.53
C THR A 106 -8.18 -3.74 -17.26
N VAL A 107 -8.03 -3.99 -18.55
CA VAL A 107 -9.13 -4.48 -19.42
C VAL A 107 -8.74 -5.81 -20.01
N LEU A 108 -9.46 -6.86 -19.67
CA LEU A 108 -9.29 -8.19 -20.27
C LEU A 108 -10.03 -8.23 -21.61
N GLU A 109 -9.27 -8.15 -22.71
CA GLU A 109 -9.81 -8.11 -24.06
C GLU A 109 -10.16 -9.49 -24.61
N SER A 110 -9.29 -10.48 -24.37
CA SER A 110 -9.48 -11.86 -24.80
C SER A 110 -8.82 -12.83 -23.83
N MET A 111 -7.50 -12.76 -23.68
CA MET A 111 -6.76 -13.66 -22.79
C MET A 111 -5.78 -12.92 -21.90
N ALA A 112 -5.65 -13.40 -20.68
CA ALA A 112 -4.56 -13.10 -19.78
C ALA A 112 -4.03 -14.40 -19.19
N HIS A 113 -2.90 -14.88 -19.69
CA HIS A 113 -2.27 -16.11 -19.21
C HIS A 113 -1.01 -15.79 -18.43
N SER A 114 -0.68 -16.64 -17.44
CA SER A 114 0.57 -16.56 -16.71
C SER A 114 0.79 -15.15 -16.10
N LEU A 115 1.90 -14.48 -16.42
CA LEU A 115 2.19 -13.10 -16.03
C LEU A 115 1.05 -12.11 -16.35
N GLY A 116 0.29 -12.35 -17.44
CA GLY A 116 -0.87 -11.54 -17.79
C GLY A 116 -1.94 -11.50 -16.70
N THR A 117 -2.11 -12.59 -15.94
CA THR A 117 -3.06 -12.65 -14.81
C THR A 117 -2.61 -11.77 -13.64
N LEU A 118 -1.31 -11.75 -13.35
CA LEU A 118 -0.74 -10.89 -12.32
C LEU A 118 -0.94 -9.41 -12.67
N ILE A 119 -0.64 -9.02 -13.91
CA ILE A 119 -0.84 -7.64 -14.37
C ILE A 119 -2.33 -7.27 -14.33
N PHE A 120 -3.21 -8.17 -14.79
CA PHE A 120 -4.65 -7.90 -14.78
C PHE A 120 -5.18 -7.65 -13.38
N LEU A 121 -4.82 -8.48 -12.40
CA LEU A 121 -5.29 -8.38 -11.03
C LEU A 121 -4.60 -7.26 -10.22
N SER A 122 -3.58 -6.60 -10.77
CA SER A 122 -2.89 -5.47 -10.14
C SER A 122 -3.50 -4.10 -10.49
N GLY A 123 -4.57 -4.03 -11.28
CA GLY A 123 -5.28 -2.79 -11.57
C GLY A 123 -6.13 -2.30 -10.40
N ASP A 124 -6.36 -0.98 -10.32
CA ASP A 124 -7.31 -0.39 -9.37
C ASP A 124 -8.76 -0.72 -9.72
N GLU A 125 -9.03 -0.90 -11.01
CA GLU A 125 -10.31 -1.34 -11.55
C GLU A 125 -10.07 -2.36 -12.67
N MET A 126 -10.85 -3.41 -12.69
CA MET A 126 -10.75 -4.51 -13.64
C MET A 126 -12.02 -4.62 -14.49
N VAL A 127 -11.85 -4.58 -15.79
CA VAL A 127 -12.93 -4.72 -16.77
C VAL A 127 -12.74 -6.03 -17.53
N VAL A 128 -13.80 -6.84 -17.63
CA VAL A 128 -13.78 -8.12 -18.34
C VAL A 128 -14.78 -8.10 -19.48
N ASN A 129 -14.28 -8.25 -20.70
CA ASN A 129 -15.12 -8.42 -21.89
C ASN A 129 -15.74 -9.82 -21.95
N GLU A 130 -16.69 -10.01 -22.87
CA GLU A 130 -17.25 -11.33 -23.13
C GLU A 130 -16.21 -12.24 -23.83
N HIS A 131 -16.35 -13.55 -23.64
CA HIS A 131 -15.50 -14.57 -24.27
C HIS A 131 -14.00 -14.49 -23.90
N CYS A 132 -13.70 -14.07 -22.68
CA CYS A 132 -12.33 -14.02 -22.16
C CYS A 132 -11.93 -15.29 -21.43
N VAL A 133 -10.63 -15.53 -21.38
CA VAL A 133 -10.02 -16.63 -20.65
C VAL A 133 -8.81 -16.16 -19.85
N MET A 134 -8.69 -16.66 -18.63
CA MET A 134 -7.49 -16.52 -17.80
C MET A 134 -6.87 -17.90 -17.56
N MET A 135 -5.53 -17.95 -17.48
CA MET A 135 -4.80 -19.16 -17.14
C MET A 135 -3.71 -18.85 -16.11
N PHE A 136 -3.77 -19.55 -15.01
CA PHE A 136 -2.86 -19.47 -13.89
C PHE A 136 -1.98 -20.70 -13.85
N HIS A 137 -0.69 -20.51 -13.73
CA HIS A 137 0.28 -21.60 -13.53
C HIS A 137 1.48 -21.11 -12.75
N ASN A 138 2.29 -22.04 -12.26
CA ASN A 138 3.57 -21.71 -11.65
C ASN A 138 4.53 -21.13 -12.72
N PHE A 139 5.50 -20.33 -12.32
CA PHE A 139 6.49 -19.84 -13.29
C PHE A 139 7.28 -21.01 -13.89
N ASN A 140 7.71 -20.82 -15.12
CA ASN A 140 8.68 -21.71 -15.78
C ASN A 140 9.92 -20.91 -16.18
N GLY A 141 11.05 -21.57 -16.23
CA GLY A 141 12.31 -20.94 -16.59
C GLY A 141 13.46 -21.92 -16.59
N GLY A 142 14.64 -21.44 -16.91
CA GLY A 142 15.88 -22.21 -16.90
C GLY A 142 17.02 -21.36 -16.37
N LEU A 143 17.97 -21.99 -15.70
CA LEU A 143 19.19 -21.37 -15.19
C LEU A 143 20.41 -22.03 -15.80
N ILE A 144 21.44 -21.25 -16.08
CA ILE A 144 22.73 -21.71 -16.57
C ILE A 144 23.82 -21.06 -15.73
N GLY A 145 24.64 -21.88 -15.07
CA GLY A 145 25.69 -21.39 -14.21
C GLY A 145 26.37 -22.52 -13.42
N LYS A 146 27.11 -22.17 -12.38
CA LYS A 146 27.69 -23.16 -11.46
C LYS A 146 26.57 -23.76 -10.61
N GLY A 147 26.68 -25.06 -10.30
CA GLY A 147 25.65 -25.81 -9.60
C GLY A 147 25.14 -25.16 -8.31
N ASN A 148 26.04 -24.66 -7.46
CA ASN A 148 25.68 -23.97 -6.22
C ASN A 148 24.99 -22.61 -6.45
N GLU A 149 25.39 -21.87 -7.49
CA GLU A 149 24.78 -20.59 -7.86
C GLU A 149 23.36 -20.82 -8.39
N MET A 150 23.17 -21.81 -9.29
CA MET A 150 21.85 -22.17 -9.82
C MET A 150 20.86 -22.58 -8.73
N VAL A 151 21.30 -23.37 -7.75
CA VAL A 151 20.42 -23.76 -6.61
C VAL A 151 20.02 -22.54 -5.81
N SER A 152 20.97 -21.70 -5.44
CA SER A 152 20.74 -20.49 -4.65
C SER A 152 19.80 -19.51 -5.35
N GLU A 153 19.99 -19.30 -6.65
CA GLU A 153 19.17 -18.42 -7.49
C GLU A 153 17.75 -18.98 -7.65
N LEU A 154 17.61 -20.29 -7.88
CA LEU A 154 16.30 -20.93 -7.97
C LEU A 154 15.51 -20.80 -6.69
N GLU A 155 16.14 -21.10 -5.53
CA GLU A 155 15.48 -20.95 -4.23
C GLU A 155 15.02 -19.52 -3.95
N ALA A 156 15.84 -18.54 -4.29
CA ALA A 156 15.49 -17.12 -4.14
C ALA A 156 14.32 -16.73 -5.05
N THR A 157 14.38 -17.15 -6.31
CA THR A 157 13.33 -16.88 -7.30
C THR A 157 12.00 -17.53 -6.94
N VAL A 158 12.01 -18.78 -6.47
CA VAL A 158 10.80 -19.48 -6.00
C VAL A 158 10.14 -18.71 -4.86
N LYS A 159 10.90 -18.34 -3.83
CA LYS A 159 10.38 -17.60 -2.68
C LYS A 159 9.82 -16.25 -3.09
N TRP A 160 10.56 -15.53 -3.92
CA TRP A 160 10.13 -14.21 -4.41
C TRP A 160 8.86 -14.28 -5.23
N PHE A 161 8.79 -15.20 -6.21
CA PHE A 161 7.61 -15.39 -7.04
C PHE A 161 6.38 -15.81 -6.22
N GLN A 162 6.55 -16.76 -5.30
CA GLN A 162 5.44 -17.22 -4.45
C GLN A 162 4.87 -16.08 -3.61
N ALA A 163 5.73 -15.27 -2.98
CA ALA A 163 5.27 -14.13 -2.20
C ALA A 163 4.53 -13.09 -3.04
N LEU A 164 5.07 -12.74 -4.23
CA LEU A 164 4.44 -11.83 -5.16
C LEU A 164 3.08 -12.36 -5.66
N ALA A 165 3.06 -13.62 -6.09
CA ALA A 165 1.85 -14.23 -6.65
C ALA A 165 0.77 -14.43 -5.58
N GLU A 166 1.12 -14.79 -4.35
CA GLU A 166 0.18 -14.90 -3.23
C GLU A 166 -0.46 -13.56 -2.91
N ASP A 167 0.33 -12.48 -2.85
CA ASP A 167 -0.15 -11.12 -2.55
C ASP A 167 -1.15 -10.63 -3.61
N ILE A 168 -0.94 -10.95 -4.89
CA ILE A 168 -1.79 -10.49 -5.99
C ILE A 168 -3.00 -11.42 -6.20
N TYR A 169 -2.80 -12.74 -6.13
CA TYR A 169 -3.86 -13.70 -6.45
C TYR A 169 -4.89 -13.85 -5.33
N ILE A 170 -4.50 -13.66 -4.08
CA ILE A 170 -5.45 -13.71 -2.98
C ILE A 170 -6.05 -12.30 -2.77
N PRO A 171 -7.36 -12.11 -2.75
CA PRO A 171 -8.43 -13.11 -2.59
C PRO A 171 -9.16 -13.55 -3.87
N PHE A 172 -8.64 -13.26 -5.06
CA PHE A 172 -9.27 -13.75 -6.31
C PHE A 172 -9.28 -15.28 -6.38
N LEU A 173 -8.15 -15.91 -5.98
CA LEU A 173 -8.04 -17.34 -5.74
C LEU A 173 -8.16 -17.64 -4.24
N SER A 174 -8.66 -18.83 -3.92
CA SER A 174 -8.52 -19.38 -2.57
C SER A 174 -7.07 -19.84 -2.30
N GLN A 175 -6.70 -19.94 -1.03
CA GLN A 175 -5.37 -20.44 -0.63
C GLN A 175 -5.11 -21.88 -1.14
N ASP A 176 -6.15 -22.71 -1.20
CA ASP A 176 -6.02 -24.09 -1.72
C ASP A 176 -5.73 -24.07 -3.22
N GLU A 177 -6.44 -23.27 -4.00
CA GLU A 177 -6.19 -23.10 -5.43
C GLU A 177 -4.78 -22.58 -5.70
N PHE A 178 -4.34 -21.55 -4.96
CA PHE A 178 -2.97 -21.04 -5.04
C PHE A 178 -1.94 -22.13 -4.75
N ASN A 179 -2.14 -22.92 -3.70
CA ASN A 179 -1.24 -24.01 -3.35
C ASN A 179 -1.18 -25.11 -4.42
N ARG A 180 -2.29 -25.37 -5.14
CA ARG A 180 -2.33 -26.31 -6.27
C ARG A 180 -1.53 -25.79 -7.47
N ILE A 181 -1.66 -24.48 -7.76
CA ILE A 181 -0.88 -23.82 -8.82
C ILE A 181 0.62 -23.89 -8.51
N VAL A 182 1.03 -23.58 -7.28
CA VAL A 182 2.43 -23.68 -6.86
C VAL A 182 2.98 -25.10 -7.01
N LYS A 183 2.14 -26.13 -6.83
CA LYS A 183 2.49 -27.54 -7.03
C LYS A 183 2.51 -27.99 -8.49
N GLY A 184 2.18 -27.09 -9.42
CA GLY A 184 2.27 -27.33 -10.87
C GLY A 184 0.94 -27.63 -11.57
N GLU A 185 -0.18 -27.32 -10.96
CA GLU A 185 -1.49 -27.42 -11.62
C GLU A 185 -1.77 -26.15 -12.44
N ASP A 186 -2.22 -26.32 -13.70
CA ASP A 186 -2.69 -25.23 -14.54
C ASP A 186 -4.19 -25.02 -14.32
N MET A 187 -4.58 -23.80 -14.00
CA MET A 187 -5.98 -23.45 -13.73
C MET A 187 -6.50 -22.51 -14.80
N TRP A 188 -7.59 -22.89 -15.44
CA TRP A 188 -8.23 -22.16 -16.53
C TRP A 188 -9.59 -21.64 -16.10
N MET A 189 -9.87 -20.37 -16.39
CA MET A 189 -11.15 -19.72 -16.07
C MET A 189 -11.69 -18.95 -17.26
N GLN A 190 -13.00 -19.01 -17.44
CA GLN A 190 -13.73 -18.26 -18.47
C GLN A 190 -14.51 -17.09 -17.87
N THR A 191 -14.93 -16.16 -18.71
CA THR A 191 -15.63 -14.92 -18.34
C THR A 191 -16.67 -15.06 -17.22
N PRO A 192 -17.61 -16.03 -17.22
CA PRO A 192 -18.62 -16.09 -16.15
C PRO A 192 -18.00 -16.31 -14.77
N GLU A 193 -17.01 -17.20 -14.68
CA GLU A 193 -16.30 -17.48 -13.44
C GLU A 193 -15.43 -16.31 -13.01
N ILE A 194 -14.71 -15.69 -13.95
CA ILE A 194 -13.86 -14.53 -13.70
C ILE A 194 -14.68 -13.39 -13.07
N LYS A 195 -15.84 -13.06 -13.65
CA LYS A 195 -16.73 -12.00 -13.15
C LYS A 195 -17.19 -12.27 -11.71
N VAL A 196 -17.66 -13.49 -11.42
CA VAL A 196 -18.10 -13.85 -10.05
C VAL A 196 -16.95 -13.74 -9.04
N ARG A 197 -15.73 -14.18 -9.42
CA ARG A 197 -14.56 -14.09 -8.55
C ARG A 197 -14.12 -12.66 -8.30
N LEU A 198 -14.17 -11.80 -9.31
CA LEU A 198 -13.87 -10.36 -9.16
C LEU A 198 -14.87 -9.67 -8.22
N GLU A 199 -16.17 -9.94 -8.36
CA GLU A 199 -17.19 -9.41 -7.46
C GLU A 199 -16.93 -9.80 -6.00
N ASN A 200 -16.59 -11.06 -5.76
CA ASN A 200 -16.24 -11.56 -4.44
C ASN A 200 -14.96 -10.91 -3.90
N MET A 201 -13.92 -10.78 -4.74
CA MET A 201 -12.67 -10.14 -4.39
C MET A 201 -12.89 -8.69 -3.96
N VAL A 202 -13.62 -7.91 -4.76
CA VAL A 202 -13.95 -6.50 -4.45
C VAL A 202 -14.72 -6.42 -3.12
N ALA A 203 -15.69 -7.31 -2.88
CA ALA A 203 -16.44 -7.33 -1.63
C ALA A 203 -15.56 -7.65 -0.40
N ILE A 204 -14.56 -8.53 -0.55
CA ILE A 204 -13.61 -8.86 0.51
C ILE A 204 -12.66 -7.68 0.76
N MET A 205 -12.11 -7.09 -0.31
CA MET A 205 -11.19 -5.95 -0.21
C MET A 205 -11.85 -4.73 0.43
N SER A 206 -13.08 -4.38 0.02
CA SER A 206 -13.84 -3.27 0.62
C SER A 206 -14.11 -3.47 2.11
N LYS A 207 -14.39 -4.70 2.55
CA LYS A 207 -14.56 -5.01 3.98
C LYS A 207 -13.25 -4.88 4.75
N LYS A 208 -12.14 -5.31 4.16
CA LYS A 208 -10.80 -5.21 4.75
C LYS A 208 -10.39 -3.74 4.91
N GLU A 209 -10.56 -2.94 3.86
CA GLU A 209 -10.28 -1.50 3.87
C GLU A 209 -11.09 -0.77 4.95
N ALA A 210 -12.41 -1.01 5.01
CA ALA A 210 -13.27 -0.44 6.04
C ALA A 210 -12.87 -0.85 7.47
N ALA A 211 -12.33 -2.06 7.65
CA ALA A 211 -11.83 -2.52 8.94
C ALA A 211 -10.49 -1.86 9.32
N GLU A 212 -9.61 -1.67 8.35
CA GLU A 212 -8.32 -0.98 8.53
C GLU A 212 -8.53 0.51 8.86
N ASP A 213 -9.40 1.20 8.12
CA ASP A 213 -9.78 2.61 8.38
C ASP A 213 -10.35 2.78 9.79
N LYS A 214 -11.24 1.87 10.20
CA LYS A 214 -11.78 1.87 11.54
C LYS A 214 -10.72 1.67 12.61
N GLN A 215 -9.76 0.79 12.37
CA GLN A 215 -8.65 0.54 13.29
C GLN A 215 -7.70 1.74 13.39
N GLU A 216 -7.39 2.39 12.26
CA GLU A 216 -6.57 3.60 12.22
C GLU A 216 -7.26 4.75 12.97
N LEU A 217 -8.57 4.91 12.80
CA LEU A 217 -9.36 5.90 13.54
C LEU A 217 -9.33 5.63 15.05
N ILE A 218 -9.43 4.36 15.48
CA ILE A 218 -9.36 3.98 16.90
C ILE A 218 -7.97 4.33 17.47
N VAL A 219 -6.89 4.03 16.73
CA VAL A 219 -5.52 4.31 17.17
C VAL A 219 -5.28 5.81 17.28
N SER A 220 -5.69 6.59 16.28
CA SER A 220 -5.54 8.05 16.28
C SER A 220 -6.35 8.70 17.42
N THR A 221 -7.59 8.24 17.63
CA THR A 221 -8.47 8.74 18.72
C THR A 221 -7.87 8.43 20.09
N LYS A 222 -7.34 7.23 20.31
CA LYS A 222 -6.65 6.87 21.56
C LYS A 222 -5.47 7.78 21.83
N LYS A 223 -4.65 8.08 20.81
CA LYS A 223 -3.51 8.98 20.95
C LYS A 223 -3.94 10.39 21.33
N VAL A 224 -4.97 10.93 20.69
CA VAL A 224 -5.54 12.25 21.05
C VAL A 224 -6.05 12.25 22.49
N LEU A 225 -6.73 11.19 22.92
CA LEU A 225 -7.23 11.06 24.29
C LEU A 225 -6.10 11.00 25.34
N GLU A 226 -5.04 10.25 25.05
CA GLU A 226 -3.84 10.20 25.91
C GLU A 226 -3.18 11.57 26.04
N ASP A 227 -3.02 12.29 24.92
CA ASP A 227 -2.41 13.63 24.94
C ASP A 227 -3.28 14.64 25.68
N ALA A 228 -4.60 14.59 25.50
CA ALA A 228 -5.55 15.41 26.25
C ALA A 228 -5.50 15.09 27.78
N THR A 229 -5.41 13.81 28.16
CA THR A 229 -5.29 13.37 29.54
C THR A 229 -4.00 13.88 30.18
N LYS A 230 -2.87 13.81 29.45
CA LYS A 230 -1.58 14.38 29.91
C LYS A 230 -1.63 15.89 30.09
N LEU A 231 -2.37 16.58 29.23
CA LEU A 231 -2.56 18.03 29.32
C LEU A 231 -3.40 18.41 30.55
N LEU A 232 -4.50 17.70 30.78
CA LEU A 232 -5.35 17.87 31.96
C LEU A 232 -4.59 17.60 33.25
N ALA A 233 -3.77 16.55 33.32
CA ALA A 233 -2.94 16.25 34.47
C ALA A 233 -1.90 17.34 34.79
N LYS A 234 -1.49 18.12 33.78
CA LYS A 234 -0.60 19.29 33.97
C LYS A 234 -1.34 20.52 34.49
N LEU A 235 -2.62 20.67 34.11
CA LEU A 235 -3.45 21.80 34.54
C LEU A 235 -3.99 21.61 35.96
N ASP A 236 -4.25 20.37 36.37
CA ASP A 236 -4.75 20.01 37.69
C ASP A 236 -3.86 18.91 38.31
N PRO A 237 -2.65 19.27 38.79
CA PRO A 237 -1.77 18.28 39.40
C PRO A 237 -2.42 17.71 40.66
N PRO A 238 -2.40 16.37 40.85
CA PRO A 238 -3.01 15.74 42.01
C PRO A 238 -2.45 16.36 43.30
N PRO A 239 -3.26 16.58 44.35
CA PRO A 239 -2.83 17.16 45.60
C PRO A 239 -1.63 16.35 46.12
N LYS A 240 -0.55 17.05 46.48
CA LYS A 240 0.65 16.41 47.04
C LYS A 240 0.24 15.51 48.19
N ALA A 241 0.56 14.23 48.11
CA ALA A 241 0.33 13.28 49.15
C ALA A 241 0.80 13.84 50.49
N PRO A 242 0.00 13.77 51.59
CA PRO A 242 0.41 14.27 52.91
C PRO A 242 1.73 13.61 53.28
N LYS A 243 2.71 14.45 53.68
CA LYS A 243 4.02 13.91 54.12
C LYS A 243 3.76 12.94 55.27
N ALA A 244 4.23 11.71 55.08
CA ALA A 244 4.16 10.70 56.16
C ALA A 244 4.72 11.28 57.45
N PRO A 245 4.03 11.08 58.61
CA PRO A 245 4.49 11.56 59.89
C PRO A 245 5.90 11.03 60.14
N LYS A 246 6.82 11.95 60.48
CA LYS A 246 8.20 11.58 60.87
C LYS A 246 8.13 10.54 61.98
N ALA A 247 8.72 9.39 61.77
CA ALA A 247 8.86 8.38 62.79
C ALA A 247 9.51 8.97 64.04
N PRO A 248 8.98 8.68 65.27
CA PRO A 248 9.57 9.19 66.50
C PRO A 248 11.03 8.68 66.62
N ASN A 249 11.91 9.60 66.93
CA ASN A 249 13.34 9.37 67.14
C ASN A 249 13.51 8.38 68.31
N PRO A 250 14.13 7.22 68.14
CA PRO A 250 14.32 6.28 69.26
C PRO A 250 15.45 6.77 70.14
N LYS A 251 15.07 7.54 71.17
CA LYS A 251 15.98 7.85 72.28
C LYS A 251 16.11 6.61 73.20
N GLY A 252 17.31 6.10 73.23
CA GLY A 252 17.90 5.50 74.43
C GLY A 252 17.48 4.04 74.72
N TYR A 253 18.13 3.06 74.10
CA TYR A 253 18.36 1.79 74.72
C TYR A 253 19.80 1.66 75.13
N ARG A 254 20.01 1.66 76.47
CA ARG A 254 21.29 1.35 77.11
C ARG A 254 21.69 -0.11 76.77
N LYS A 255 22.94 -0.29 76.34
CA LYS A 255 23.59 -1.58 76.14
C LYS A 255 23.66 -2.32 77.48
N GLY A 256 22.99 -3.45 77.62
CA GLY A 256 23.28 -4.47 78.64
C GLY A 256 24.31 -5.44 78.14
N PRO A 257 25.04 -6.13 79.02
CA PRO A 257 26.28 -6.84 78.71
C PRO A 257 26.04 -8.12 77.91
N ALA A 258 27.03 -8.43 77.08
CA ALA A 258 27.12 -9.59 76.21
C ALA A 258 27.00 -10.91 77.02
N ARG A 259 26.20 -11.81 76.54
CA ARG A 259 26.26 -13.27 76.88
C ARG A 259 26.72 -14.02 75.66
N ALA A 260 27.86 -14.71 75.86
CA ALA A 260 28.45 -15.68 74.96
C ALA A 260 27.57 -16.96 74.89
N THR A 261 27.30 -17.43 73.71
CA THR A 261 27.20 -18.83 73.31
C THR A 261 27.37 -18.85 71.80
N ASP A 262 28.47 -19.00 71.31
CA ASP A 262 29.39 -20.05 70.92
C ASP A 262 28.66 -21.28 70.32
N LYS A 263 29.13 -21.61 69.12
CA LYS A 263 29.21 -22.85 68.44
C LYS A 263 28.03 -23.73 68.20
N LEU A 264 27.89 -23.97 66.93
CA LEU A 264 27.55 -25.25 66.25
C LEU A 264 26.56 -24.89 65.08
N LYS A 265 26.77 -25.18 63.84
CA LYS A 265 27.44 -26.32 63.19
C LYS A 265 27.66 -25.95 61.72
N LYS A 266 28.84 -26.18 61.33
CA LYS A 266 29.27 -26.54 59.97
C LYS A 266 28.78 -27.98 59.72
N ALA A 267 28.47 -28.26 58.45
CA ALA A 267 28.37 -29.55 57.77
C ALA A 267 26.95 -29.93 57.35
N ALA A 268 26.73 -30.03 56.12
CA ALA A 268 26.78 -31.10 55.12
C ALA A 268 26.33 -30.47 53.79
N THR A 269 27.19 -30.39 52.80
CA THR A 269 27.49 -31.46 51.78
C THR A 269 26.26 -32.31 51.48
N ASP A 270 25.71 -32.29 50.33
CA ASP A 270 26.12 -32.76 48.99
C ASP A 270 25.17 -32.16 47.96
#